data_4f2602b1769fc49b739ffbe38834caf8
#
_entry.id   4f2602b1769fc49b739ffbe38834caf8
#
_cell.length_a   1.000
_cell.length_b   1.000
_cell.length_c   1.000
_cell.angle_alpha   90.00
_cell.angle_beta   90.00
_cell.angle_gamma   90.00
#
_symmetry.space_group_name_H-M   'P 1'
#
loop_
_entity.id
_entity.type
_entity.pdbx_description
1 polymer ?
#
loop_
_entity_poly.entity_id
_entity_poly.type
_entity_poly.pdbx_seq_one_letter_code
_entity_poly.pdbx_strand_id
1 'polypeptide(L)'
;TLTQDGRNYLLRLHKDVSFLNKAPLRRLLESIDENSYVIVDGSKATFIDHDILETLEDFIKAAPDDGIRVELKNVRGLTAWNGNGNGNGKG
;
A
#
# COMPACT_ATOMS: atom_id res chain seq x y z
N THR A 1 -0.62 -6.90 -8.60
CA THR A 1 0.60 -7.73 -8.69
C THR A 1 1.56 -7.36 -7.59
N LEU A 2 2.07 -8.36 -6.93
CA LEU A 2 3.08 -8.17 -5.88
C LEU A 2 4.38 -8.82 -6.32
N THR A 3 5.44 -8.03 -6.40
CA THR A 3 6.78 -8.53 -6.75
C THR A 3 7.68 -8.37 -5.55
N GLN A 4 8.60 -9.29 -5.37
CA GLN A 4 9.50 -9.28 -4.23
C GLN A 4 10.94 -9.43 -4.69
N ASP A 5 11.82 -8.67 -4.07
CA ASP A 5 13.25 -8.77 -4.25
C ASP A 5 13.89 -8.63 -2.86
N GLY A 6 14.22 -9.76 -2.26
CA GLY A 6 14.71 -9.77 -0.88
C GLY A 6 13.64 -9.24 0.06
N ARG A 7 13.94 -8.14 0.74
CA ARG A 7 12.99 -7.50 1.66
C ARG A 7 12.28 -6.32 1.03
N ASN A 8 12.44 -6.14 -0.28
CA ASN A 8 11.80 -5.06 -1.02
C ASN A 8 10.62 -5.61 -1.79
N TYR A 9 9.47 -5.00 -1.59
CA TYR A 9 8.24 -5.42 -2.27
C TYR A 9 7.70 -4.27 -3.10
N LEU A 10 7.14 -4.61 -4.25
CA LEU A 10 6.42 -3.65 -5.07
C LEU A 10 5.01 -4.17 -5.30
N LEU A 11 4.04 -3.45 -4.76
CA LEU A 11 2.64 -3.76 -5.01
C LEU A 11 2.12 -2.79 -6.06
N ARG A 12 1.88 -3.31 -7.25
CA ARG A 12 1.39 -2.49 -8.35
C ARG A 12 -0.10 -2.69 -8.50
N LEU A 13 -0.83 -1.59 -8.42
CA LEU A 13 -2.28 -1.62 -8.60
C LEU A 13 -2.58 -1.49 -10.08
N HIS A 14 -3.44 -2.38 -10.56
CA HIS A 14 -3.81 -2.38 -11.97
C HIS A 14 -4.98 -1.46 -12.24
N LYS A 15 -5.27 -1.27 -13.51
CA LYS A 15 -6.28 -0.34 -13.97
C LYS A 15 -7.65 -0.62 -13.35
N ASP A 16 -8.00 -1.87 -13.17
CA ASP A 16 -9.33 -2.25 -12.76
C ASP A 16 -9.39 -2.76 -11.32
N VAL A 17 -8.68 -2.08 -10.40
CA VAL A 17 -8.67 -2.53 -8.99
C VAL A 17 -10.06 -2.50 -8.36
N SER A 18 -10.99 -1.74 -8.94
CA SER A 18 -12.36 -1.71 -8.43
C SER A 18 -13.06 -3.06 -8.54
N PHE A 19 -12.54 -3.95 -9.37
CA PHE A 19 -13.09 -5.30 -9.50
C PHE A 19 -12.44 -6.30 -8.56
N LEU A 20 -11.41 -5.88 -7.85
CA LEU A 20 -10.74 -6.77 -6.92
C LEU A 20 -11.50 -6.84 -5.62
N ASN A 21 -11.68 -8.05 -5.15
CA ASN A 21 -12.15 -8.28 -3.82
C ASN A 21 -11.07 -7.85 -2.83
N LYS A 22 -11.46 -7.27 -1.71
CA LYS A 22 -10.48 -6.88 -0.71
C LYS A 22 -9.79 -8.09 -0.07
N ALA A 23 -10.45 -9.25 -0.06
CA ALA A 23 -9.87 -10.44 0.58
C ALA A 23 -8.58 -10.90 -0.09
N PRO A 24 -8.49 -11.00 -1.44
CA PRO A 24 -7.21 -11.33 -2.08
C PRO A 24 -6.13 -10.29 -1.80
N LEU A 25 -6.49 -9.01 -1.79
CA LEU A 25 -5.52 -7.97 -1.49
C LEU A 25 -5.01 -8.12 -0.06
N ARG A 26 -5.91 -8.35 0.88
CA ARG A 26 -5.52 -8.53 2.28
C ARG A 26 -4.55 -9.69 2.43
N ARG A 27 -4.80 -10.81 1.74
CA ARG A 27 -3.89 -11.96 1.79
C ARG A 27 -2.51 -11.63 1.22
N LEU A 28 -2.47 -10.85 0.14
CA LEU A 28 -1.18 -10.41 -0.41
C LEU A 28 -0.42 -9.57 0.61
N LEU A 29 -1.10 -8.63 1.24
CA LEU A 29 -0.47 -7.75 2.22
C LEU A 29 0.00 -8.53 3.44
N GLU A 30 -0.76 -9.52 3.87
CA GLU A 30 -0.40 -10.35 5.01
C GLU A 30 0.80 -11.24 4.72
N SER A 31 1.09 -11.49 3.45
CA SER A 31 2.24 -12.30 3.07
C SER A 31 3.55 -11.55 3.13
N ILE A 32 3.50 -10.24 3.32
CA ILE A 32 4.72 -9.42 3.36
C ILE A 32 5.42 -9.64 4.69
N ASP A 33 6.70 -9.97 4.62
CA ASP A 33 7.49 -10.28 5.81
C ASP A 33 7.73 -9.03 6.66
N GLU A 34 7.97 -9.27 7.94
CA GLU A 34 8.38 -8.20 8.85
C GLU A 34 9.70 -7.59 8.39
N ASN A 35 9.93 -6.35 8.80
CA ASN A 35 11.16 -5.63 8.52
C ASN A 35 11.43 -5.48 7.02
N SER A 36 10.36 -5.22 6.28
CA SER A 36 10.42 -5.08 4.82
C SER A 36 10.17 -3.64 4.40
N TYR A 37 10.43 -3.38 3.14
CA TYR A 37 10.15 -2.10 2.52
C TYR A 37 9.16 -2.34 1.39
N VAL A 38 8.06 -1.61 1.39
CA VAL A 38 6.98 -1.83 0.44
C VAL A 38 6.66 -0.54 -0.29
N ILE A 39 6.64 -0.61 -1.61
CA ILE A 39 6.17 0.50 -2.44
C ILE A 39 4.82 0.10 -2.99
N VAL A 40 3.81 0.93 -2.77
CA VAL A 40 2.49 0.73 -3.36
C VAL A 40 2.36 1.72 -4.52
N ASP A 41 2.32 1.19 -5.72
CA ASP A 41 2.30 1.99 -6.94
C ASP A 41 0.91 1.99 -7.56
N GLY A 42 0.24 3.13 -7.51
CA GLY A 42 -1.08 3.30 -8.08
C GLY A 42 -1.09 4.05 -9.40
N SER A 43 0.08 4.19 -10.04
CA SER A 43 0.19 4.99 -11.26
C SER A 43 -0.72 4.50 -12.39
N LYS A 44 -1.01 3.21 -12.43
CA LYS A 44 -1.83 2.64 -13.49
C LYS A 44 -3.29 2.48 -13.12
N ALA A 45 -3.65 2.80 -11.90
CA ALA A 45 -5.03 2.66 -11.45
C ALA A 45 -5.79 3.93 -11.79
N THR A 46 -6.87 3.81 -12.54
CA THR A 46 -7.71 4.96 -12.88
C THR A 46 -8.71 5.25 -11.79
N PHE A 47 -9.11 4.23 -11.07
CA PHE A 47 -10.07 4.36 -9.97
C PHE A 47 -9.75 3.28 -8.93
N ILE A 48 -9.73 3.67 -7.68
CA ILE A 48 -9.49 2.73 -6.60
C ILE A 48 -10.70 2.76 -5.69
N ASP A 49 -11.33 1.61 -5.56
CA ASP A 49 -12.53 1.46 -4.76
C ASP A 49 -12.25 1.77 -3.28
N HIS A 50 -13.27 2.26 -2.59
CA HIS A 50 -13.16 2.64 -1.19
C HIS A 50 -12.69 1.47 -0.31
N ASP A 51 -13.21 0.27 -0.55
CA ASP A 51 -12.83 -0.90 0.22
C ASP A 51 -11.35 -1.24 0.05
N ILE A 52 -10.83 -1.04 -1.17
CA ILE A 52 -9.42 -1.27 -1.45
C ILE A 52 -8.58 -0.23 -0.73
N LEU A 53 -9.01 1.03 -0.76
CA LEU A 53 -8.30 2.10 -0.06
C LEU A 53 -8.27 1.83 1.44
N GLU A 54 -9.38 1.41 2.02
CA GLU A 54 -9.44 1.08 3.43
C GLU A 54 -8.49 -0.05 3.80
N THR A 55 -8.44 -1.07 2.96
CA THR A 55 -7.56 -2.20 3.20
C THR A 55 -6.10 -1.77 3.17
N LEU A 56 -5.74 -0.92 2.21
CA LEU A 56 -4.38 -0.38 2.15
C LEU A 56 -4.08 0.50 3.36
N GLU A 57 -5.04 1.31 3.75
CA GLU A 57 -4.88 2.20 4.90
C GLU A 57 -4.65 1.41 6.18
N ASP A 58 -5.42 0.34 6.38
CA ASP A 58 -5.25 -0.51 7.54
C ASP A 58 -3.86 -1.13 7.58
N PHE A 59 -3.40 -1.58 6.41
CA PHE A 59 -2.05 -2.14 6.29
C PHE A 59 -1.00 -1.09 6.66
N ILE A 60 -1.15 0.13 6.14
CA ILE A 60 -0.19 1.20 6.40
C ILE A 60 -0.13 1.53 7.89
N LYS A 61 -1.29 1.55 8.54
CA LYS A 61 -1.35 1.85 9.97
C LYS A 61 -0.69 0.77 10.82
N ALA A 62 -0.81 -0.47 10.40
CA ALA A 62 -0.23 -1.59 11.15
C ALA A 62 1.24 -1.84 10.81
N ALA A 63 1.69 -1.35 9.67
CA ALA A 63 3.04 -1.66 9.16
C ALA A 63 4.17 -1.33 10.15
N PRO A 64 4.15 -0.19 10.85
CA PRO A 64 5.26 0.11 11.77
C PRO A 64 5.43 -0.92 12.88
N ASP A 65 4.33 -1.53 13.32
CA ASP A 65 4.40 -2.56 14.37
C ASP A 65 5.21 -3.77 13.92
N ASP A 66 5.25 -4.02 12.62
CA ASP A 66 5.98 -5.13 12.04
C ASP A 66 7.31 -4.68 11.42
N GLY A 67 7.71 -3.45 11.66
CA GLY A 67 8.95 -2.93 11.08
C GLY A 67 8.88 -2.75 9.57
N ILE A 68 7.69 -2.64 9.03
CA ILE A 68 7.50 -2.48 7.59
C ILE A 68 7.40 -1.00 7.25
N ARG A 69 8.18 -0.57 6.27
CA ARG A 69 8.12 0.79 5.74
C ARG A 69 7.31 0.78 4.46
N VAL A 70 6.34 1.67 4.39
CA VAL A 70 5.46 1.74 3.22
C VAL A 70 5.63 3.08 2.55
N GLU A 71 5.83 3.05 1.25
CA GLU A 71 5.89 4.26 0.44
C GLU A 71 4.77 4.21 -0.59
N LEU A 72 4.05 5.32 -0.73
CA LEU A 72 2.95 5.41 -1.67
C LEU A 72 3.41 6.20 -2.90
N LYS A 73 3.07 5.68 -4.06
CA LYS A 73 3.40 6.33 -5.33
C LYS A 73 2.14 6.48 -6.15
N ASN A 74 1.63 7.71 -6.26
CA ASN A 74 0.45 8.01 -7.06
C ASN A 74 -0.77 7.18 -6.68
N VAL A 75 -1.02 7.05 -5.39
CA VAL A 75 -2.21 6.34 -4.92
C VAL A 75 -3.25 7.38 -4.54
N ARG A 76 -4.27 7.51 -5.36
CA ARG A 76 -5.31 8.49 -5.13
C ARG A 76 -6.15 8.09 -3.93
N GLY A 77 -6.43 9.06 -3.08
CA GLY A 77 -7.19 8.82 -1.87
C GLY A 77 -6.32 8.53 -0.66
N LEU A 78 -5.03 8.25 -0.87
CA LEU A 78 -4.08 8.06 0.21
C LEU A 78 -2.93 9.01 -0.02
N THR A 79 -3.01 10.12 0.60
CA THR A 79 -1.91 11.02 0.46
C THR A 79 -0.99 10.85 1.61
N ALA A 80 -0.73 10.35 2.07
CA ALA A 80 0.04 10.30 2.93
C ALA A 80 0.84 10.14 3.64
N TRP A 81 0.76 10.10 3.60
CA TRP A 81 1.43 9.96 4.35
C TRP A 81 2.55 9.66 4.24
N ASN A 82 2.77 9.73 3.86
CA ASN A 82 3.74 9.57 3.66
C ASN A 82 4.74 9.94 4.34
N GLY A 83 4.97 9.88 4.39
CA GLY A 83 5.75 10.07 4.96
C GLY A 83 6.40 10.88 5.22
N ASN A 84 6.37 11.18 4.85
CA ASN A 84 6.84 11.70 5.10
C ASN A 84 6.63 12.43 5.72
N GLY A 85 6.27 12.60 5.60
CA GLY A 85 6.16 13.13 6.09
C GLY A 85 5.67 13.83 6.51
N ASN A 86 5.77 13.96 6.28
CA ASN A 86 5.42 14.57 6.73
C ASN A 86 4.95 15.00 7.25
N GLY A 87 4.99 15.32 7.13
CA GLY A 87 4.77 15.73 7.57
C GLY A 87 4.10 16.20 8.04
N ASN A 88 4.24 16.39 7.84
CA ASN A 88 3.82 16.79 8.35
C ASN A 88 3.26 17.03 8.98
N GLY A 89 3.23 17.41 8.86
CA GLY A 89 3.04 17.59 9.40
C GLY A 89 2.26 17.80 9.95
N LYS A 90 2.37 18.00 9.88
CA LYS A 90 1.96 17.90 10.26
C LYS A 90 1.73 17.57 10.57
N GLY A 91 2.05 17.83 10.30
CA GLY A 91 2.33 17.41 10.33
C GLY A 91 2.09 17.26 10.41
#